data_f1301d349629b864662cf82a53c5001f
#
_entry.id   f1301d349629b864662cf82a53c5001f
#
_cell.length_a   1.000
_cell.length_b   1.000
_cell.length_c   1.000
_cell.angle_alpha   90.00
_cell.angle_beta   90.00
_cell.angle_gamma   90.00
#
_symmetry.space_group_name_H-M   'P 1'
#
loop_
_entity.id
_entity.type
_entity.pdbx_description
1 polymer ?
#
loop_
_entity_poly.entity_id
_entity_poly.type
_entity_poly.pdbx_seq_one_letter_code
_entity_poly.pdbx_strand_id
1 'polypeptide(L)'
;MVFRPQLSPLARRYGAAAFALCLLAILFLSLAPADATPAPDLGGDKVRHALAYFVLTGLGLYAFGPRPVLLGGILLLGAGVEIAQALMGLGREGDLVDLVANLSGEAAALLLWRAWGRWRGAR
;
A
#
# COMPACT_ATOMS: atom_id res chain seq x y z
N MET A 1 -2.48 -18.85 14.22
CA MET A 1 -1.07 -18.46 14.35
C MET A 1 -0.69 -17.50 13.24
N VAL A 2 -0.14 -16.36 13.56
CA VAL A 2 0.22 -15.35 12.57
C VAL A 2 1.67 -15.56 12.16
N PHE A 3 1.91 -15.82 10.87
CA PHE A 3 3.26 -16.01 10.35
C PHE A 3 4.08 -14.72 10.48
N ARG A 4 5.23 -14.83 11.14
CA ARG A 4 6.24 -13.77 11.22
C ARG A 4 7.57 -14.34 10.74
N PRO A 5 8.10 -13.90 9.61
CA PRO A 5 9.41 -14.36 9.15
C PRO A 5 10.49 -13.96 10.15
N GLN A 6 11.42 -14.86 10.40
CA GLN A 6 12.62 -14.58 11.22
C GLN A 6 13.59 -13.75 10.37
N LEU A 7 13.39 -12.45 10.38
CA LEU A 7 14.25 -11.52 9.66
C LEU A 7 15.38 -11.01 10.55
N SER A 8 16.56 -10.84 9.97
CA SER A 8 17.65 -10.14 10.64
C SER A 8 17.26 -8.67 10.92
N PRO A 9 17.85 -8.04 11.94
CA PRO A 9 17.61 -6.61 12.22
C PRO A 9 17.87 -5.73 11.00
N LEU A 10 18.88 -6.06 10.19
CA LEU A 10 19.24 -5.34 8.99
C LEU A 10 18.14 -5.48 7.91
N ALA A 11 17.65 -6.69 7.68
CA ALA A 11 16.56 -6.93 6.72
C ALA A 11 15.28 -6.16 7.10
N ARG A 12 14.96 -6.08 8.39
CA ARG A 12 13.83 -5.28 8.88
C ARG A 12 14.04 -3.78 8.61
N ARG A 13 15.24 -3.25 8.84
CA ARG A 13 15.57 -1.83 8.57
C ARG A 13 15.41 -1.50 7.09
N TYR A 14 15.90 -2.36 6.19
CA TYR A 14 15.70 -2.18 4.75
C TYR A 14 14.23 -2.25 4.35
N GLY A 15 13.47 -3.19 4.91
CA GLY A 15 12.04 -3.30 4.71
C GLY A 15 11.29 -2.05 5.19
N ALA A 16 11.63 -1.52 6.35
CA ALA A 16 11.05 -0.30 6.90
C ALA A 16 11.39 0.93 6.04
N ALA A 17 12.63 1.04 5.57
CA ALA A 17 13.05 2.11 4.66
C ALA A 17 12.30 2.02 3.32
N ALA A 18 12.17 0.83 2.74
CA ALA A 18 11.41 0.62 1.51
C ALA A 18 9.92 0.96 1.69
N PHE A 19 9.32 0.59 2.83
CA PHE A 19 7.95 0.98 3.19
C PHE A 19 7.81 2.50 3.25
N ALA A 20 8.71 3.19 3.94
CA ALA A 20 8.68 4.64 4.08
C ALA A 20 8.83 5.35 2.71
N LEU A 21 9.74 4.88 1.85
CA LEU A 21 9.92 5.43 0.51
C LEU A 21 8.67 5.19 -0.36
N CYS A 22 8.08 4.00 -0.30
CA CYS A 22 6.84 3.70 -1.01
C CYS A 22 5.68 4.60 -0.52
N LEU A 23 5.54 4.78 0.79
CA LEU A 23 4.56 5.67 1.39
C LEU A 23 4.73 7.10 0.90
N LEU A 24 5.95 7.63 0.93
CA LEU A 24 6.25 8.99 0.45
C LEU A 24 5.98 9.13 -1.05
N ALA A 25 6.31 8.13 -1.86
CA ALA A 25 6.01 8.11 -3.28
C ALA A 25 4.50 8.13 -3.56
N ILE A 26 3.72 7.34 -2.83
CA ILE A 26 2.25 7.35 -2.93
C ILE A 26 1.69 8.73 -2.57
N LEU A 27 2.12 9.31 -1.46
CA LEU A 27 1.67 10.64 -1.04
C LEU A 27 2.03 11.70 -2.09
N PHE A 28 3.27 11.70 -2.58
CA PHE A 28 3.73 12.65 -3.59
C PHE A 28 2.91 12.51 -4.89
N LEU A 29 2.81 11.29 -5.44
CA LEU A 29 2.11 11.05 -6.70
C LEU A 29 0.60 11.28 -6.59
N SER A 30 0.02 11.07 -5.41
CA SER A 30 -1.41 11.27 -5.17
C SER A 30 -1.78 12.73 -4.94
N LEU A 31 -0.93 13.51 -4.29
CA LEU A 31 -1.22 14.88 -3.86
C LEU A 31 -0.56 15.96 -4.72
N ALA A 32 0.36 15.61 -5.60
CA ALA A 32 0.91 16.53 -6.59
C ALA A 32 -0.13 16.85 -7.68
N PRO A 33 -0.06 18.03 -8.32
CA PRO A 33 -0.93 18.36 -9.45
C PRO A 33 -0.88 17.30 -10.54
N ALA A 34 -2.03 17.01 -11.16
CA ALA A 34 -2.14 15.91 -12.12
C ALA A 34 -1.26 16.11 -13.37
N ASP A 35 -1.04 17.36 -13.77
CA ASP A 35 -0.19 17.75 -14.91
C ASP A 35 1.32 17.65 -14.58
N ALA A 36 1.69 17.67 -13.31
CA ALA A 36 3.08 17.58 -12.87
C ALA A 36 3.57 16.14 -12.66
N THR A 37 2.69 15.15 -12.71
CA THR A 37 3.02 13.75 -12.44
C THR A 37 2.76 12.87 -13.66
N PRO A 38 3.81 12.49 -14.43
CA PRO A 38 3.65 11.51 -15.48
C PRO A 38 3.22 10.18 -14.87
N ALA A 39 2.06 9.69 -15.28
CA ALA A 39 1.55 8.42 -14.82
C ALA A 39 1.99 7.31 -15.78
N PRO A 40 2.74 6.28 -15.32
CA PRO A 40 3.03 5.13 -16.14
C PRO A 40 1.72 4.42 -16.53
N ASP A 41 1.63 3.98 -17.77
CA ASP A 41 0.51 3.17 -18.21
C ASP A 41 0.68 1.73 -17.72
N LEU A 42 0.11 1.44 -16.56
CA LEU A 42 0.13 0.12 -15.92
C LEU A 42 -1.25 -0.55 -15.97
N GLY A 43 -2.03 -0.33 -17.03
CA GLY A 43 -3.35 -0.94 -17.18
C GLY A 43 -4.51 -0.09 -16.64
N GLY A 44 -4.30 1.21 -16.48
CA GLY A 44 -5.31 2.16 -16.05
C GLY A 44 -5.16 2.61 -14.59
N ASP A 45 -5.93 3.60 -14.22
CA ASP A 45 -5.81 4.29 -12.94
C ASP A 45 -6.12 3.36 -11.74
N LYS A 46 -7.18 2.58 -11.83
CA LYS A 46 -7.58 1.63 -10.77
C LYS A 46 -6.54 0.54 -10.52
N VAL A 47 -5.90 0.04 -11.56
CA VAL A 47 -4.81 -0.94 -11.45
C VAL A 47 -3.60 -0.30 -10.76
N ARG A 48 -3.27 0.95 -11.06
CA ARG A 48 -2.18 1.68 -10.37
C ARG A 48 -2.46 1.81 -8.88
N HIS A 49 -3.69 2.19 -8.49
CA HIS A 49 -4.11 2.26 -7.10
C HIS A 49 -3.98 0.91 -6.39
N ALA A 50 -4.52 -0.15 -6.98
CA ALA A 50 -4.43 -1.49 -6.43
C ALA A 50 -2.98 -1.96 -6.27
N LEU A 51 -2.12 -1.76 -7.28
CA LEU A 51 -0.71 -2.12 -7.23
C LEU A 51 0.07 -1.31 -6.18
N ALA A 52 -0.17 -0.01 -6.08
CA ALA A 52 0.51 0.84 -5.11
C ALA A 52 0.23 0.38 -3.67
N TYR A 53 -1.02 0.11 -3.34
CA TYR A 53 -1.41 -0.35 -2.01
C TYR A 53 -1.07 -1.83 -1.76
N PHE A 54 -1.02 -2.65 -2.80
CA PHE A 54 -0.48 -4.01 -2.72
C PHE A 54 1.00 -3.99 -2.32
N VAL A 55 1.82 -3.19 -2.98
CA VAL A 55 3.26 -3.06 -2.70
C VAL A 55 3.47 -2.46 -1.31
N LEU A 56 2.78 -1.38 -0.97
CA LEU A 56 2.87 -0.73 0.33
C LEU A 56 2.55 -1.70 1.46
N THR A 57 1.44 -2.42 1.34
CA THR A 57 1.02 -3.42 2.33
C THR A 57 2.01 -4.56 2.42
N GLY A 58 2.49 -5.08 1.30
CA GLY A 58 3.51 -6.13 1.26
C GLY A 58 4.80 -5.74 1.98
N LEU A 59 5.30 -4.53 1.73
CA LEU A 59 6.48 -3.99 2.41
C LEU A 59 6.23 -3.80 3.91
N GLY A 60 5.05 -3.32 4.29
CA GLY A 60 4.67 -3.17 5.70
C GLY A 60 4.58 -4.51 6.42
N LEU A 61 3.95 -5.51 5.80
CA LEU A 61 3.88 -6.88 6.34
C LEU A 61 5.27 -7.50 6.50
N TYR A 62 6.16 -7.27 5.53
CA TYR A 62 7.54 -7.73 5.61
C TYR A 62 8.29 -7.08 6.77
N ALA A 63 8.25 -5.76 6.90
CA ALA A 63 9.01 -5.02 7.90
C ALA A 63 8.45 -5.16 9.33
N PHE A 64 7.13 -5.10 9.47
CA PHE A 64 6.46 -4.97 10.78
C PHE A 64 5.61 -6.19 11.16
N GLY A 65 5.31 -7.05 10.20
CA GLY A 65 4.36 -8.15 10.37
C GLY A 65 2.90 -7.68 10.31
N PRO A 66 1.96 -8.63 10.32
CA PRO A 66 0.52 -8.33 10.20
C PRO A 66 -0.04 -7.78 11.52
N ARG A 67 0.05 -6.49 11.69
CA ARG A 67 -0.47 -5.75 12.86
C ARG A 67 -1.73 -4.99 12.47
N PRO A 68 -2.78 -5.00 13.32
CA PRO A 68 -3.99 -4.23 13.05
C PRO A 68 -3.73 -2.74 12.84
N VAL A 69 -2.78 -2.16 13.58
CA VAL A 69 -2.40 -0.75 13.42
C VAL A 69 -1.77 -0.44 12.06
N LEU A 70 -1.01 -1.37 11.49
CA LEU A 70 -0.46 -1.23 10.15
C LEU A 70 -1.57 -1.25 9.09
N LEU A 71 -2.41 -2.27 9.14
CA LEU A 71 -3.50 -2.45 8.17
C LEU A 71 -4.54 -1.33 8.26
N GLY A 72 -4.96 -1.00 9.48
CA GLY A 72 -5.86 0.13 9.71
C GLY A 72 -5.25 1.47 9.30
N GLY A 73 -3.96 1.66 9.52
CA GLY A 73 -3.22 2.85 9.10
C GLY A 73 -3.17 3.00 7.58
N ILE A 74 -2.94 1.91 6.83
CA ILE A 74 -2.94 1.92 5.36
C ILE A 74 -4.35 2.19 4.83
N LEU A 75 -5.38 1.60 5.43
CA LEU A 75 -6.78 1.87 5.10
C LEU A 75 -7.11 3.36 5.30
N LEU A 76 -6.75 3.93 6.44
CA LEU A 76 -6.98 5.35 6.75
C LEU A 76 -6.17 6.27 5.83
N LEU A 77 -4.96 5.88 5.45
CA LEU A 77 -4.17 6.59 4.45
C LEU A 77 -4.92 6.69 3.12
N GLY A 78 -5.45 5.56 2.63
CA GLY A 78 -6.22 5.52 1.39
C GLY A 78 -7.44 6.44 1.43
N ALA A 79 -8.22 6.35 2.49
CA ALA A 79 -9.38 7.23 2.70
C ALA A 79 -8.97 8.71 2.82
N GLY A 80 -7.90 9.00 3.55
CA GLY A 80 -7.38 10.36 3.73
C GLY A 80 -6.88 10.99 2.43
N VAL A 81 -6.20 10.21 1.59
CA VAL A 81 -5.75 10.65 0.26
C VAL A 81 -6.95 10.98 -0.64
N GLU A 82 -7.97 10.14 -0.67
CA GLU A 82 -9.18 10.40 -1.48
C GLU A 82 -9.91 11.68 -1.02
N ILE A 83 -10.03 11.89 0.28
CA ILE A 83 -10.61 13.10 0.85
C ILE A 83 -9.75 14.32 0.48
N ALA A 84 -8.44 14.24 0.62
CA ALA A 84 -7.53 15.32 0.28
C ALA A 84 -7.62 15.68 -1.22
N GLN A 85 -7.65 14.70 -2.10
CA GLN A 85 -7.82 14.92 -3.54
C GLN A 85 -9.15 15.62 -3.87
N ALA A 86 -10.24 15.24 -3.19
CA ALA A 86 -11.54 15.89 -3.37
C ALA A 86 -11.55 17.36 -2.92
N LEU A 87 -10.75 17.72 -1.91
CA LEU A 87 -10.73 19.05 -1.30
C LEU A 87 -9.67 19.99 -1.90
N MET A 88 -8.58 19.48 -2.46
CA MET A 88 -7.42 20.29 -2.85
C MET A 88 -7.55 20.95 -4.22
N GLY A 89 -8.47 20.55 -5.08
CA GLY A 89 -8.70 21.18 -6.38
C GLY A 89 -7.50 21.12 -7.34
N LEU A 90 -6.65 20.09 -7.22
CA LEU A 90 -5.40 19.94 -8.00
C LEU A 90 -5.59 19.21 -9.34
N GLY A 91 -6.77 19.31 -9.96
CA GLY A 91 -7.10 18.56 -11.17
C GLY A 91 -7.30 17.05 -10.89
N ARG A 92 -7.51 16.68 -9.63
CA ARG A 92 -7.82 15.33 -9.17
C ARG A 92 -9.17 15.32 -8.50
N GLU A 93 -9.90 14.24 -8.72
CA GLU A 93 -11.18 13.99 -8.06
C GLU A 93 -11.04 12.82 -7.10
N GLY A 94 -11.56 12.96 -5.88
CA GLY A 94 -11.69 11.86 -4.94
C GLY A 94 -12.74 10.87 -5.47
N ASP A 95 -12.41 9.59 -5.51
CA ASP A 95 -13.29 8.56 -6.07
C ASP A 95 -13.39 7.37 -5.12
N LEU A 96 -14.62 6.98 -4.77
CA LEU A 96 -14.87 5.78 -3.96
C LEU A 96 -14.37 4.50 -4.65
N VAL A 97 -14.34 4.47 -5.98
CA VAL A 97 -13.81 3.32 -6.73
C VAL A 97 -12.30 3.22 -6.54
N ASP A 98 -11.59 4.35 -6.42
CA ASP A 98 -10.16 4.36 -6.08
C ASP A 98 -9.91 3.83 -4.68
N LEU A 99 -10.78 4.15 -3.72
CA LEU A 99 -10.72 3.56 -2.39
C LEU A 99 -10.93 2.04 -2.42
N VAL A 100 -11.87 1.56 -3.22
CA VAL A 100 -12.09 0.10 -3.41
C VAL A 100 -10.86 -0.54 -4.06
N ALA A 101 -10.23 0.11 -5.03
CA ALA A 101 -9.00 -0.38 -5.64
C ALA A 101 -7.85 -0.45 -4.62
N ASN A 102 -7.68 0.56 -3.76
CA ASN A 102 -6.71 0.58 -2.67
C ASN A 102 -6.94 -0.60 -1.71
N LEU A 103 -8.18 -0.81 -1.26
CA LEU A 103 -8.57 -1.93 -0.40
C LEU A 103 -8.32 -3.29 -1.06
N SER A 104 -8.57 -3.41 -2.35
CA SER A 104 -8.32 -4.64 -3.11
C SER A 104 -6.83 -4.99 -3.12
N GLY A 105 -5.97 -4.00 -3.30
CA GLY A 105 -4.52 -4.16 -3.23
C GLY A 105 -4.05 -4.60 -1.84
N GLU A 106 -4.54 -3.94 -0.80
CA GLU A 106 -4.24 -4.28 0.60
C GLU A 106 -4.69 -5.70 0.94
N ALA A 107 -5.92 -6.06 0.58
CA ALA A 107 -6.47 -7.40 0.82
C ALA A 107 -5.68 -8.48 0.07
N ALA A 108 -5.33 -8.25 -1.18
CA ALA A 108 -4.53 -9.20 -1.97
C ALA A 108 -3.16 -9.45 -1.34
N ALA A 109 -2.46 -8.41 -0.87
CA ALA A 109 -1.18 -8.53 -0.19
C ALA A 109 -1.32 -9.35 1.11
N LEU A 110 -2.36 -9.09 1.91
CA LEU A 110 -2.61 -9.83 3.15
C LEU A 110 -2.94 -11.30 2.88
N LEU A 111 -3.75 -11.59 1.86
CA LEU A 111 -4.08 -12.96 1.48
C LEU A 111 -2.86 -13.73 1.01
N LEU A 112 -2.01 -13.10 0.18
CA LEU A 112 -0.76 -13.69 -0.27
C LEU A 112 0.20 -13.95 0.90
N TRP A 113 0.30 -13.02 1.85
CA TRP A 113 1.07 -13.18 3.07
C TRP A 113 0.62 -14.38 3.90
N ARG A 114 -0.69 -14.54 4.07
CA ARG A 114 -1.27 -15.67 4.81
C ARG A 114 -1.05 -17.00 4.09
N ALA A 115 -1.20 -17.01 2.77
CA ALA A 115 -0.93 -18.21 1.95
C ALA A 115 0.53 -18.63 2.07
N TRP A 116 1.45 -17.68 1.97
CA TRP A 116 2.89 -17.93 2.14
C TRP A 116 3.23 -18.47 3.53
N GLY A 117 2.63 -17.90 4.58
CA GLY A 117 2.83 -18.38 5.95
C GLY A 117 2.35 -19.81 6.15
N ARG A 118 1.20 -20.17 5.56
CA ARG A 118 0.69 -21.55 5.60
C ARG A 118 1.60 -22.54 4.88
N TRP A 119 2.06 -22.17 3.69
CA TRP A 119 2.98 -23.01 2.92
C TRP A 119 4.32 -23.24 3.64
N ARG A 120 4.86 -22.21 4.30
CA ARG A 120 6.07 -22.32 5.11
C ARG A 120 5.89 -23.15 6.38
N GLY A 121 4.72 -23.07 7.02
CA GLY A 121 4.39 -23.84 8.22
C GLY A 121 4.09 -25.32 7.96
N ALA A 122 3.82 -25.69 6.70
CA ALA A 122 3.56 -27.06 6.28
C ALA A 122 4.85 -27.84 5.90
N ARG A 123 6.02 -27.21 5.93
CA ARG A 123 7.35 -27.81 5.67
C ARG A 123 8.12 -27.97 6.96
#